data_e831f21b1a4d113125babc58c4407e9f
#
_entry.id   e831f21b1a4d113125babc58c4407e9f
#
_cell.length_a   1.000
_cell.length_b   1.000
_cell.length_c   1.000
_cell.angle_alpha   90.00
_cell.angle_beta   90.00
_cell.angle_gamma   90.00
#
_symmetry.space_group_name_H-M   'P 1'
#
loop_
_entity.id
_entity.type
_entity.pdbx_description
1 polymer ?
#
loop_
_entity_poly.entity_id
_entity_poly.type
_entity_poly.pdbx_seq_one_letter_code
_entity_poly.pdbx_strand_id
1 'polypeptide(L)'
;MITQKILEGLINSDDFVRTAKPYIKDEYFKDHTEKVIFEVINNYIDKYNKCPNLESIKVDLDNRTDLNEDQHSTISKYVQGMVPGNTDIEWLVDETEKFCQHQAIYNAIMESIQILDGKTKTQKGDIPTLLTDALSVTFDPHIGHDFIGDADERFEFYHRKEHKLPFNLDWFNKITKGGLSKKTLNICLAGTGVGKSLFMCHCAAANMLDGKNVLYITMEMAEEKIAERIDANLMGITMDELSVLPKEAFDKKLNRIKDKTTGQIIVKEYPTAGAGSNHFRHLLNELKMKRNIVPDIIYIDYLNICMSSRIKYGASVNSYTYVKAIAEELRGLAVEFNVPVVSATQTTRSGFSSSDIGLEDTSESFGLPATADFMFAIIATEELDQLGQFQVKQLKNRYSDPGLYRRFIIGVDKAKMLLYDVEQSAQVGLMNDDTPSNNNDDPDRRKLFEDFK
;
A
#
# COMPACT_ATOMS: atom_id res chain seq x y z
N MET A 1 16.79 -9.43 30.39
CA MET A 1 16.04 -8.19 30.78
C MET A 1 14.68 -8.10 30.10
N ILE A 2 14.57 -8.22 28.78
CA ILE A 2 13.23 -8.23 28.11
C ILE A 2 12.47 -9.53 28.36
N THR A 3 13.12 -10.69 28.34
CA THR A 3 12.55 -12.00 28.65
C THR A 3 11.88 -12.06 30.01
N GLN A 4 12.51 -11.50 31.03
CA GLN A 4 11.90 -11.39 32.36
C GLN A 4 10.63 -10.53 32.34
N LYS A 5 10.63 -9.41 31.60
CA LYS A 5 9.44 -8.53 31.47
C LYS A 5 8.30 -9.25 30.73
N ILE A 6 8.62 -10.07 29.74
CA ILE A 6 7.63 -10.90 29.04
C ILE A 6 7.00 -11.90 30.02
N LEU A 7 7.80 -12.61 30.79
CA LEU A 7 7.30 -13.56 31.79
C LEU A 7 6.46 -12.87 32.87
N GLU A 8 6.89 -11.69 33.37
CA GLU A 8 6.12 -10.87 34.30
C GLU A 8 4.79 -10.41 33.69
N GLY A 9 4.77 -10.02 32.41
CA GLY A 9 3.55 -9.66 31.67
C GLY A 9 2.54 -10.80 31.57
N LEU A 10 3.03 -12.01 31.27
CA LEU A 10 2.18 -13.22 31.17
C LEU A 10 1.55 -13.63 32.51
N ILE A 11 2.08 -13.16 33.63
CA ILE A 11 1.55 -13.40 34.98
C ILE A 11 0.55 -12.31 35.38
N ASN A 12 0.73 -11.07 34.90
CA ASN A 12 0.05 -9.90 35.45
C ASN A 12 -1.06 -9.32 34.57
N SER A 13 -1.14 -9.67 33.29
CA SER A 13 -2.06 -9.02 32.36
C SER A 13 -2.74 -10.02 31.43
N ASP A 14 -4.06 -10.18 31.60
CA ASP A 14 -4.87 -10.99 30.70
C ASP A 14 -4.91 -10.40 29.28
N ASP A 15 -4.84 -9.08 29.13
CA ASP A 15 -4.79 -8.42 27.82
C ASP A 15 -3.46 -8.69 27.10
N PHE A 16 -2.34 -8.65 27.84
CA PHE A 16 -1.05 -9.05 27.29
C PHE A 16 -1.03 -10.52 26.91
N VAL A 17 -1.60 -11.41 27.72
CA VAL A 17 -1.72 -12.83 27.40
C VAL A 17 -2.50 -13.03 26.10
N ARG A 18 -3.65 -12.40 25.95
CA ARG A 18 -4.47 -12.53 24.72
C ARG A 18 -3.73 -12.07 23.48
N THR A 19 -2.96 -10.98 23.58
CA THR A 19 -2.27 -10.38 22.45
C THR A 19 -0.96 -11.08 22.11
N ALA A 20 -0.12 -11.37 23.10
CA ALA A 20 1.26 -11.80 22.86
C ALA A 20 1.45 -13.32 22.93
N LYS A 21 0.73 -14.04 23.83
CA LYS A 21 0.93 -15.47 24.08
C LYS A 21 0.85 -16.35 22.84
N PRO A 22 -0.08 -16.15 21.88
CA PRO A 22 -0.16 -16.98 20.67
C PRO A 22 1.12 -17.02 19.84
N TYR A 23 1.96 -16.01 19.96
CA TYR A 23 3.17 -15.83 19.15
C TYR A 23 4.46 -16.19 19.90
N ILE A 24 4.41 -16.35 21.23
CA ILE A 24 5.57 -16.70 22.04
C ILE A 24 5.74 -18.21 22.06
N LYS A 25 6.93 -18.69 21.70
CA LYS A 25 7.30 -20.09 21.71
C LYS A 25 8.37 -20.36 22.75
N ASP A 26 8.39 -21.57 23.32
CA ASP A 26 9.39 -22.02 24.28
C ASP A 26 10.81 -21.99 23.72
N GLU A 27 10.97 -22.27 22.43
CA GLU A 27 12.25 -22.23 21.70
C GLU A 27 12.86 -20.82 21.57
N TYR A 28 12.10 -19.75 21.88
CA TYR A 28 12.61 -18.39 21.88
C TYR A 28 13.41 -18.05 23.14
N PHE A 29 13.21 -18.78 24.23
CA PHE A 29 13.96 -18.63 25.46
C PHE A 29 15.23 -19.47 25.43
N LYS A 30 16.41 -18.81 25.43
CA LYS A 30 17.70 -19.50 25.41
C LYS A 30 18.18 -19.95 26.77
N ASP A 31 17.78 -19.23 27.82
CA ASP A 31 18.07 -19.59 29.21
C ASP A 31 17.11 -20.70 29.64
N HIS A 32 17.67 -21.77 30.19
CA HIS A 32 16.89 -22.94 30.64
C HIS A 32 15.89 -22.57 31.74
N THR A 33 16.26 -21.67 32.66
CA THR A 33 15.41 -21.20 33.75
C THR A 33 14.18 -20.47 33.17
N GLU A 34 14.40 -19.53 32.27
CA GLU A 34 13.32 -18.77 31.63
C GLU A 34 12.40 -19.67 30.78
N LYS A 35 12.99 -20.66 30.08
CA LYS A 35 12.23 -21.63 29.30
C LYS A 35 11.30 -22.46 30.18
N VAL A 36 11.80 -23.01 31.28
CA VAL A 36 11.00 -23.81 32.22
C VAL A 36 9.88 -22.98 32.85
N ILE A 37 10.15 -21.73 33.22
CA ILE A 37 9.11 -20.83 33.75
C ILE A 37 8.06 -20.57 32.69
N PHE A 38 8.46 -20.28 31.44
CA PHE A 38 7.50 -20.08 30.36
C PHE A 38 6.64 -21.32 30.12
N GLU A 39 7.21 -22.53 30.09
CA GLU A 39 6.45 -23.78 29.96
C GLU A 39 5.38 -23.91 31.03
N VAL A 40 5.71 -23.64 32.31
CA VAL A 40 4.75 -23.68 33.42
C VAL A 40 3.63 -22.66 33.25
N ILE A 41 3.99 -21.42 32.93
CA ILE A 41 3.02 -20.35 32.66
C ILE A 41 2.12 -20.72 31.48
N ASN A 42 2.71 -21.18 30.38
CA ASN A 42 1.97 -21.58 29.19
C ASN A 42 0.98 -22.69 29.43
N ASN A 43 1.39 -23.75 30.13
CA ASN A 43 0.53 -24.88 30.52
C ASN A 43 -0.65 -24.44 31.40
N TYR A 44 -0.40 -23.49 32.32
CA TYR A 44 -1.46 -22.93 33.16
C TYR A 44 -2.48 -22.14 32.32
N ILE A 45 -1.99 -21.27 31.45
CA ILE A 45 -2.84 -20.44 30.55
C ILE A 45 -3.67 -21.36 29.63
N ASP A 46 -3.06 -22.38 29.03
CA ASP A 46 -3.75 -23.33 28.14
C ASP A 46 -4.84 -24.12 28.86
N LYS A 47 -4.64 -24.41 30.14
CA LYS A 47 -5.60 -25.17 30.94
C LYS A 47 -6.74 -24.32 31.50
N TYR A 48 -6.45 -23.11 31.95
CA TYR A 48 -7.39 -22.26 32.70
C TYR A 48 -7.84 -21.00 31.96
N ASN A 49 -7.24 -20.71 30.83
CA ASN A 49 -7.53 -19.54 29.97
C ASN A 49 -7.46 -18.18 30.72
N LYS A 50 -6.52 -18.06 31.66
CA LYS A 50 -6.24 -16.85 32.46
C LYS A 50 -4.83 -16.84 33.01
N CYS A 51 -4.35 -15.67 33.45
CA CYS A 51 -3.04 -15.52 34.03
C CYS A 51 -2.86 -16.38 35.31
N PRO A 52 -1.71 -17.07 35.46
CA PRO A 52 -1.36 -17.70 36.72
C PRO A 52 -0.95 -16.64 37.77
N ASN A 53 -1.12 -16.97 39.06
CA ASN A 53 -0.44 -16.19 40.11
C ASN A 53 0.89 -16.85 40.48
N LEU A 54 1.74 -16.13 41.21
CA LEU A 54 3.06 -16.62 41.60
C LEU A 54 3.01 -17.88 42.50
N GLU A 55 1.93 -18.04 43.29
CA GLU A 55 1.74 -19.23 44.12
C GLU A 55 1.43 -20.46 43.27
N SER A 56 0.56 -20.33 42.26
CA SER A 56 0.25 -21.42 41.33
C SER A 56 1.49 -21.89 40.58
N ILE A 57 2.34 -20.93 40.13
CA ILE A 57 3.59 -21.26 39.45
C ILE A 57 4.53 -22.04 40.38
N LYS A 58 4.65 -21.63 41.65
CA LYS A 58 5.49 -22.34 42.63
C LYS A 58 4.99 -23.78 42.85
N VAL A 59 3.68 -23.97 43.03
CA VAL A 59 3.10 -25.32 43.25
C VAL A 59 3.36 -26.20 42.01
N ASP A 60 3.21 -25.66 40.80
CA ASP A 60 3.46 -26.41 39.56
C ASP A 60 4.95 -26.74 39.39
N LEU A 61 5.84 -25.86 39.80
CA LEU A 61 7.30 -26.08 39.79
C LEU A 61 7.70 -27.18 40.82
N ASP A 62 7.10 -27.15 42.02
CA ASP A 62 7.36 -28.15 43.07
C ASP A 62 6.91 -29.55 42.65
N ASN A 63 5.92 -29.67 41.77
CA ASN A 63 5.42 -30.91 41.22
C ASN A 63 6.24 -31.47 40.03
N ARG A 64 7.22 -30.71 39.52
CA ARG A 64 8.07 -31.17 38.40
C ARG A 64 9.12 -32.17 38.89
N THR A 65 9.18 -33.32 38.24
CA THR A 65 10.13 -34.40 38.59
C THR A 65 11.35 -34.45 37.68
N ASP A 66 11.39 -33.59 36.66
CA ASP A 66 12.46 -33.51 35.68
C ASP A 66 13.57 -32.51 36.02
N LEU A 67 13.40 -31.74 37.11
CA LEU A 67 14.35 -30.78 37.62
C LEU A 67 15.23 -31.35 38.74
N ASN A 68 16.54 -31.08 38.69
CA ASN A 68 17.38 -31.40 39.85
C ASN A 68 17.30 -30.28 40.89
N GLU A 69 17.80 -30.55 42.11
CA GLU A 69 17.68 -29.64 43.27
C GLU A 69 18.31 -28.23 42.99
N ASP A 70 19.45 -28.17 42.30
CA ASP A 70 20.11 -26.91 41.95
C ASP A 70 19.30 -26.08 40.94
N GLN A 71 18.75 -26.75 39.94
CA GLN A 71 17.87 -26.12 38.92
C GLN A 71 16.59 -25.60 39.60
N HIS A 72 15.93 -26.44 40.42
CA HIS A 72 14.76 -26.02 41.16
C HIS A 72 15.01 -24.83 42.07
N SER A 73 16.14 -24.80 42.81
CA SER A 73 16.54 -23.67 43.66
C SER A 73 16.74 -22.39 42.85
N THR A 74 17.38 -22.50 41.68
CA THR A 74 17.67 -21.36 40.79
C THR A 74 16.36 -20.79 40.21
N ILE A 75 15.48 -21.64 39.71
CA ILE A 75 14.18 -21.26 39.13
C ILE A 75 13.29 -20.63 40.21
N SER A 76 13.25 -21.22 41.41
CA SER A 76 12.47 -20.70 42.55
C SER A 76 12.92 -19.31 42.97
N LYS A 77 14.25 -19.07 43.00
CA LYS A 77 14.78 -17.73 43.28
C LYS A 77 14.42 -16.73 42.18
N TYR A 78 14.47 -17.14 40.90
CA TYR A 78 14.11 -16.28 39.79
C TYR A 78 12.63 -15.87 39.88
N VAL A 79 11.72 -16.82 40.15
CA VAL A 79 10.28 -16.57 40.34
C VAL A 79 9.98 -15.68 41.52
N GLN A 80 10.74 -15.83 42.63
CA GLN A 80 10.61 -14.95 43.81
C GLN A 80 11.07 -13.51 43.52
N GLY A 81 12.02 -13.34 42.60
CA GLY A 81 12.52 -12.03 42.16
C GLY A 81 11.62 -11.33 41.11
N MET A 82 10.59 -12.02 40.58
CA MET A 82 9.62 -11.42 39.70
C MET A 82 8.73 -10.46 40.49
N VAL A 83 8.81 -9.19 40.18
CA VAL A 83 7.96 -8.17 40.79
C VAL A 83 6.82 -7.83 39.82
N PRO A 84 5.54 -8.00 40.22
CA PRO A 84 4.43 -7.48 39.46
C PRO A 84 4.59 -5.96 39.30
N GLY A 85 5.03 -5.52 38.12
CA GLY A 85 5.27 -4.11 37.84
C GLY A 85 4.17 -3.51 36.99
N ASN A 86 3.97 -2.21 37.13
CA ASN A 86 3.08 -1.43 36.29
C ASN A 86 3.82 -1.11 34.97
N THR A 87 4.04 -2.14 34.13
CA THR A 87 4.68 -1.98 32.82
C THR A 87 3.62 -1.55 31.84
N ASP A 88 3.91 -0.55 31.00
CA ASP A 88 3.03 -0.16 29.90
C ASP A 88 2.83 -1.36 28.98
N ILE A 89 1.57 -1.75 28.81
CA ILE A 89 1.19 -2.94 28.05
C ILE A 89 1.47 -2.76 26.56
N GLU A 90 1.20 -1.59 26.01
CA GLU A 90 1.45 -1.32 24.58
C GLU A 90 2.94 -1.42 24.28
N TRP A 91 3.77 -0.77 25.09
CA TRP A 91 5.23 -0.89 24.97
C TRP A 91 5.71 -2.34 25.13
N LEU A 92 5.14 -3.10 26.08
CA LEU A 92 5.54 -4.47 26.32
C LEU A 92 5.14 -5.38 25.14
N VAL A 93 3.99 -5.17 24.51
CA VAL A 93 3.55 -5.88 23.31
C VAL A 93 4.52 -5.61 22.16
N ASP A 94 4.85 -4.34 21.89
CA ASP A 94 5.78 -3.95 20.82
C ASP A 94 7.17 -4.57 21.01
N GLU A 95 7.70 -4.53 22.23
CA GLU A 95 9.03 -5.10 22.53
C GLU A 95 9.00 -6.64 22.50
N THR A 96 7.87 -7.27 22.86
CA THR A 96 7.70 -8.72 22.77
C THR A 96 7.60 -9.15 21.30
N GLU A 97 6.92 -8.40 20.46
CA GLU A 97 6.87 -8.66 19.03
C GLU A 97 8.27 -8.65 18.40
N LYS A 98 9.04 -7.58 18.67
CA LYS A 98 10.45 -7.48 18.22
C LYS A 98 11.31 -8.64 18.71
N PHE A 99 11.13 -9.04 19.98
CA PHE A 99 11.80 -10.21 20.54
C PHE A 99 11.45 -11.49 19.80
N CYS A 100 10.16 -11.75 19.58
CA CYS A 100 9.70 -12.95 18.87
C CYS A 100 10.18 -12.98 17.41
N GLN A 101 10.12 -11.85 16.70
CA GLN A 101 10.65 -11.70 15.33
C GLN A 101 12.14 -12.02 15.28
N HIS A 102 12.93 -11.43 16.18
CA HIS A 102 14.38 -11.67 16.26
C HIS A 102 14.70 -13.13 16.54
N GLN A 103 14.01 -13.77 17.50
CA GLN A 103 14.25 -15.17 17.83
C GLN A 103 13.79 -16.11 16.71
N ALA A 104 12.65 -15.84 16.08
CA ALA A 104 12.18 -16.61 14.93
C ALA A 104 13.20 -16.59 13.78
N ILE A 105 13.70 -15.41 13.42
CA ILE A 105 14.72 -15.26 12.36
C ILE A 105 16.01 -15.97 12.75
N TYR A 106 16.47 -15.80 13.99
CA TYR A 106 17.67 -16.47 14.49
C TYR A 106 17.56 -18.00 14.39
N ASN A 107 16.42 -18.56 14.86
CA ASN A 107 16.18 -19.99 14.84
C ASN A 107 16.09 -20.52 13.38
N ALA A 108 15.40 -19.80 12.48
CA ALA A 108 15.30 -20.17 11.06
C ALA A 108 16.67 -20.14 10.36
N ILE A 109 17.54 -19.19 10.67
CA ILE A 109 18.91 -19.14 10.16
C ILE A 109 19.72 -20.35 10.68
N MET A 110 19.66 -20.63 11.99
CA MET A 110 20.38 -21.75 12.58
C MET A 110 19.91 -23.10 12.03
N GLU A 111 18.61 -23.26 11.82
CA GLU A 111 18.04 -24.46 11.19
C GLU A 111 18.46 -24.55 9.72
N SER A 112 18.46 -23.46 8.98
CA SER A 112 18.94 -23.40 7.60
C SER A 112 20.40 -23.86 7.47
N ILE A 113 21.27 -23.49 8.41
CA ILE A 113 22.65 -23.93 8.47
C ILE A 113 22.71 -25.46 8.70
N GLN A 114 21.90 -26.00 9.63
CA GLN A 114 21.84 -27.44 9.89
C GLN A 114 21.35 -28.25 8.67
N ILE A 115 20.40 -27.68 7.90
CA ILE A 115 19.90 -28.25 6.64
C ILE A 115 21.04 -28.29 5.60
N LEU A 116 21.79 -27.19 5.48
CA LEU A 116 22.93 -27.13 4.55
C LEU A 116 24.05 -28.13 4.91
N ASP A 117 24.31 -28.31 6.20
CA ASP A 117 25.27 -29.28 6.75
C ASP A 117 24.78 -30.73 6.66
N GLY A 118 23.50 -30.95 6.24
CA GLY A 118 22.95 -32.32 6.14
C GLY A 118 22.65 -32.99 7.51
N LYS A 119 22.52 -32.18 8.57
CA LYS A 119 22.23 -32.65 9.94
C LYS A 119 20.74 -32.85 10.23
N THR A 120 19.86 -32.44 9.32
CA THR A 120 18.42 -32.57 9.42
C THR A 120 17.85 -33.38 8.25
N LYS A 121 16.59 -33.88 8.40
CA LYS A 121 15.88 -34.55 7.32
C LYS A 121 15.20 -33.59 6.35
N THR A 122 15.17 -32.30 6.67
CA THR A 122 14.54 -31.23 5.90
C THR A 122 15.32 -30.96 4.63
N GLN A 123 14.64 -30.72 3.51
CA GLN A 123 15.29 -30.50 2.23
C GLN A 123 15.77 -29.05 2.08
N LYS A 124 16.85 -28.84 1.29
CA LYS A 124 17.37 -27.48 1.01
C LYS A 124 16.33 -26.55 0.36
N GLY A 125 15.34 -27.12 -0.34
CA GLY A 125 14.24 -26.38 -0.95
C GLY A 125 13.27 -25.74 0.06
N ASP A 126 13.27 -26.18 1.33
CA ASP A 126 12.38 -25.68 2.37
C ASP A 126 12.94 -24.44 3.09
N ILE A 127 14.23 -24.13 2.90
CA ILE A 127 14.89 -22.97 3.52
C ILE A 127 14.18 -21.65 3.23
N PRO A 128 13.75 -21.32 1.99
CA PRO A 128 13.00 -20.09 1.73
C PRO A 128 11.70 -20.00 2.52
N THR A 129 10.98 -21.10 2.69
CA THR A 129 9.73 -21.15 3.47
C THR A 129 9.99 -20.89 4.94
N LEU A 130 11.00 -21.57 5.53
CA LEU A 130 11.40 -21.35 6.94
C LEU A 130 11.73 -19.87 7.22
N LEU A 131 12.47 -19.22 6.33
CA LEU A 131 12.82 -17.80 6.47
C LEU A 131 11.62 -16.89 6.25
N THR A 132 10.72 -17.23 5.32
CA THR A 132 9.50 -16.46 5.07
C THR A 132 8.57 -16.53 6.28
N ASP A 133 8.39 -17.71 6.85
CA ASP A 133 7.56 -17.91 8.04
C ASP A 133 8.12 -17.14 9.25
N ALA A 134 9.43 -17.15 9.44
CA ALA A 134 10.10 -16.39 10.50
C ALA A 134 9.94 -14.88 10.32
N LEU A 135 9.96 -14.37 9.08
CA LEU A 135 9.76 -12.95 8.76
C LEU A 135 8.30 -12.53 8.85
N SER A 136 7.35 -13.47 8.83
CA SER A 136 5.90 -13.19 8.91
C SER A 136 5.37 -13.09 10.33
N VAL A 137 6.18 -13.29 11.36
CA VAL A 137 5.75 -13.15 12.75
C VAL A 137 5.35 -11.71 13.03
N THR A 138 4.05 -11.50 13.30
CA THR A 138 3.48 -10.19 13.65
C THR A 138 2.37 -10.37 14.67
N PHE A 139 2.24 -9.44 15.61
CA PHE A 139 1.21 -9.42 16.64
C PHE A 139 0.00 -8.58 16.19
N ASP A 140 -0.37 -8.68 14.91
CA ASP A 140 -1.55 -7.98 14.43
C ASP A 140 -2.82 -8.46 15.17
N PRO A 141 -3.43 -7.63 16.02
CA PRO A 141 -4.65 -7.98 16.73
C PRO A 141 -5.86 -8.06 15.79
N HIS A 142 -5.73 -7.56 14.57
CA HIS A 142 -6.81 -7.49 13.60
C HIS A 142 -6.91 -8.80 12.81
N ILE A 143 -7.57 -9.80 13.41
CA ILE A 143 -7.80 -11.12 12.78
C ILE A 143 -8.90 -11.11 11.72
N GLY A 144 -9.39 -9.95 11.34
CA GLY A 144 -10.47 -9.79 10.38
C GLY A 144 -11.63 -8.98 10.96
N HIS A 145 -12.68 -8.83 10.17
CA HIS A 145 -13.87 -8.08 10.53
C HIS A 145 -15.00 -9.04 10.89
N ASP A 146 -15.46 -9.01 12.13
CA ASP A 146 -16.65 -9.77 12.54
C ASP A 146 -17.89 -9.09 11.94
N PHE A 147 -18.50 -9.77 10.97
CA PHE A 147 -19.60 -9.20 10.21
C PHE A 147 -20.81 -8.82 11.08
N ILE A 148 -21.09 -9.52 12.15
CA ILE A 148 -22.21 -9.22 13.06
C ILE A 148 -21.73 -8.35 14.22
N GLY A 149 -20.61 -8.73 14.87
CA GLY A 149 -20.08 -8.04 16.05
C GLY A 149 -19.69 -6.59 15.79
N ASP A 150 -19.08 -6.30 14.62
CA ASP A 150 -18.60 -4.96 14.24
C ASP A 150 -19.63 -4.18 13.40
N ALA A 151 -20.94 -4.44 13.59
CA ALA A 151 -21.99 -3.78 12.80
C ALA A 151 -22.02 -2.27 13.00
N ASP A 152 -21.78 -1.78 14.21
CA ASP A 152 -21.76 -0.36 14.54
C ASP A 152 -20.56 0.34 13.90
N GLU A 153 -19.36 -0.28 13.93
CA GLU A 153 -18.19 0.26 13.25
C GLU A 153 -18.39 0.38 11.74
N ARG A 154 -19.07 -0.62 11.13
CA ARG A 154 -19.42 -0.56 9.70
C ARG A 154 -20.42 0.55 9.41
N PHE A 155 -21.41 0.73 10.26
CA PHE A 155 -22.39 1.82 10.11
C PHE A 155 -21.70 3.18 10.14
N GLU A 156 -20.80 3.41 11.09
CA GLU A 156 -19.99 4.62 11.14
C GLU A 156 -19.10 4.78 9.90
N PHE A 157 -18.47 3.69 9.44
CA PHE A 157 -17.67 3.70 8.20
C PHE A 157 -18.51 4.11 6.98
N TYR A 158 -19.76 3.62 6.84
CA TYR A 158 -20.64 3.99 5.72
C TYR A 158 -21.04 5.46 5.74
N HIS A 159 -21.11 6.07 6.91
CA HIS A 159 -21.50 7.49 7.09
C HIS A 159 -20.29 8.41 7.19
N ARG A 160 -19.10 7.87 7.39
CA ARG A 160 -17.86 8.64 7.38
C ARG A 160 -17.53 9.06 5.94
N LYS A 161 -17.35 10.36 5.72
CA LYS A 161 -16.82 10.85 4.45
C LYS A 161 -15.39 10.30 4.27
N GLU A 162 -15.21 9.37 3.34
CA GLU A 162 -13.89 8.89 2.97
C GLU A 162 -13.06 10.06 2.43
N HIS A 163 -11.89 10.28 3.01
CA HIS A 163 -10.95 11.28 2.51
C HIS A 163 -10.26 10.73 1.26
N LYS A 164 -10.87 10.99 0.11
CA LYS A 164 -10.30 10.69 -1.20
C LYS A 164 -9.36 11.79 -1.63
N LEU A 165 -8.40 11.45 -2.49
CA LEU A 165 -7.54 12.43 -3.15
C LEU A 165 -8.19 12.85 -4.47
N PRO A 166 -8.67 14.11 -4.57
CA PRO A 166 -9.35 14.56 -5.77
C PRO A 166 -8.37 14.75 -6.93
N PHE A 167 -8.88 14.60 -8.14
CA PHE A 167 -8.24 15.12 -9.34
C PHE A 167 -8.59 16.60 -9.47
N ASN A 168 -7.72 17.39 -10.06
CA ASN A 168 -8.07 18.76 -10.49
C ASN A 168 -8.82 18.73 -11.84
N LEU A 169 -9.72 17.75 -11.97
CA LEU A 169 -10.53 17.47 -13.18
C LEU A 169 -11.88 16.95 -12.72
N ASP A 170 -12.95 17.70 -12.98
CA ASP A 170 -14.29 17.42 -12.47
C ASP A 170 -14.85 16.09 -12.92
N TRP A 171 -14.63 15.71 -14.19
CA TRP A 171 -15.10 14.45 -14.71
C TRP A 171 -14.45 13.24 -14.04
N PHE A 172 -13.16 13.32 -13.75
CA PHE A 172 -12.47 12.28 -12.96
C PHE A 172 -13.03 12.18 -11.55
N ASN A 173 -13.32 13.33 -10.91
CA ASN A 173 -13.94 13.34 -9.59
C ASN A 173 -15.35 12.76 -9.59
N LYS A 174 -16.14 13.01 -10.65
CA LYS A 174 -17.49 12.40 -10.80
C LYS A 174 -17.42 10.88 -10.90
N ILE A 175 -16.58 10.34 -11.79
CA ILE A 175 -16.48 8.88 -12.00
C ILE A 175 -15.83 8.13 -10.84
N THR A 176 -15.01 8.80 -10.02
CA THR A 176 -14.38 8.23 -8.83
C THR A 176 -15.11 8.56 -7.53
N LYS A 177 -16.24 9.27 -7.61
CA LYS A 177 -17.01 9.73 -6.45
C LYS A 177 -16.15 10.54 -5.47
N GLY A 178 -15.42 11.51 -6.01
CA GLY A 178 -14.62 12.47 -5.24
C GLY A 178 -13.11 12.27 -5.27
N GLY A 179 -12.57 11.32 -6.03
CA GLY A 179 -11.15 11.12 -6.17
C GLY A 179 -10.66 9.69 -5.91
N LEU A 180 -9.36 9.52 -5.70
CA LEU A 180 -8.71 8.24 -5.46
C LEU A 180 -8.81 7.84 -3.99
N SER A 181 -9.23 6.61 -3.73
CA SER A 181 -9.22 6.00 -2.40
C SER A 181 -7.82 5.50 -2.04
N LYS A 182 -7.51 5.45 -0.76
CA LYS A 182 -6.30 4.81 -0.25
C LYS A 182 -6.28 3.32 -0.56
N LYS A 183 -5.09 2.70 -0.54
CA LYS A 183 -4.89 1.25 -0.78
C LYS A 183 -5.31 0.79 -2.18
N THR A 184 -5.22 1.66 -3.18
CA THR A 184 -5.64 1.36 -4.56
C THR A 184 -4.52 1.52 -5.56
N LEU A 185 -4.60 0.73 -6.65
CA LEU A 185 -3.74 0.84 -7.83
C LEU A 185 -4.58 1.40 -8.99
N ASN A 186 -4.15 2.52 -9.54
CA ASN A 186 -4.84 3.27 -10.58
C ASN A 186 -3.96 3.38 -11.82
N ILE A 187 -4.46 3.01 -12.98
CA ILE A 187 -3.67 2.85 -14.19
C ILE A 187 -4.22 3.70 -15.34
N CYS A 188 -3.34 4.53 -15.89
CA CYS A 188 -3.55 5.27 -17.13
C CYS A 188 -3.02 4.44 -18.32
N LEU A 189 -3.88 4.07 -19.26
CA LEU A 189 -3.51 3.43 -20.51
C LEU A 189 -3.43 4.47 -21.61
N ALA A 190 -2.30 4.58 -22.31
CA ALA A 190 -2.18 5.46 -23.47
C ALA A 190 -1.07 5.00 -24.42
N GLY A 191 -1.18 5.38 -25.68
CA GLY A 191 -0.11 5.19 -26.66
C GLY A 191 1.16 5.96 -26.32
N THR A 192 2.26 5.60 -27.00
CA THR A 192 3.53 6.33 -26.87
C THR A 192 3.34 7.78 -27.33
N GLY A 193 3.78 8.76 -26.54
CA GLY A 193 3.67 10.19 -26.85
C GLY A 193 2.28 10.81 -26.68
N VAL A 194 1.23 10.04 -26.37
CA VAL A 194 -0.14 10.52 -26.21
C VAL A 194 -0.33 11.41 -24.99
N GLY A 195 0.40 11.17 -23.87
CA GLY A 195 0.30 12.04 -22.70
C GLY A 195 0.28 11.35 -21.33
N LYS A 196 0.78 10.11 -21.20
CA LYS A 196 0.89 9.42 -19.89
C LYS A 196 1.59 10.26 -18.83
N SER A 197 2.83 10.67 -19.11
CA SER A 197 3.63 11.49 -18.17
C SER A 197 3.04 12.88 -17.98
N LEU A 198 2.38 13.45 -19.02
CA LEU A 198 1.67 14.72 -18.90
C LEU A 198 0.54 14.61 -17.89
N PHE A 199 -0.29 13.55 -17.98
CA PHE A 199 -1.37 13.30 -17.03
C PHE A 199 -0.82 13.16 -15.60
N MET A 200 0.22 12.36 -15.43
CA MET A 200 0.80 12.12 -14.09
C MET A 200 1.47 13.39 -13.52
N CYS A 201 2.21 14.16 -14.33
CA CYS A 201 2.81 15.43 -13.89
C CYS A 201 1.73 16.45 -13.51
N HIS A 202 0.65 16.57 -14.30
CA HIS A 202 -0.47 17.47 -13.99
C HIS A 202 -1.15 17.08 -12.66
N CYS A 203 -1.49 15.81 -12.48
CA CYS A 203 -2.11 15.34 -11.25
C CYS A 203 -1.18 15.47 -10.03
N ALA A 204 0.11 15.21 -10.20
CA ALA A 204 1.11 15.41 -9.14
C ALA A 204 1.20 16.87 -8.70
N ALA A 205 1.23 17.81 -9.67
CA ALA A 205 1.22 19.24 -9.42
C ALA A 205 -0.08 19.68 -8.69
N ALA A 206 -1.23 19.20 -9.14
CA ALA A 206 -2.52 19.50 -8.55
C ALA A 206 -2.63 18.98 -7.10
N ASN A 207 -2.19 17.74 -6.84
CA ASN A 207 -2.20 17.19 -5.48
C ASN A 207 -1.26 17.97 -4.54
N MET A 208 -0.08 18.40 -5.01
CA MET A 208 0.79 19.25 -4.21
C MET A 208 0.12 20.58 -3.87
N LEU A 209 -0.55 21.22 -4.83
CA LEU A 209 -1.30 22.48 -4.59
C LEU A 209 -2.44 22.28 -3.59
N ASP A 210 -3.03 21.07 -3.53
CA ASP A 210 -4.04 20.68 -2.52
C ASP A 210 -3.42 20.31 -1.15
N GLY A 211 -2.15 20.64 -0.94
CA GLY A 211 -1.45 20.43 0.35
C GLY A 211 -0.99 18.99 0.60
N LYS A 212 -0.92 18.13 -0.43
CA LYS A 212 -0.51 16.73 -0.28
C LYS A 212 0.98 16.54 -0.49
N ASN A 213 1.55 15.55 0.20
CA ASN A 213 2.90 15.07 -0.05
C ASN A 213 2.87 14.05 -1.18
N VAL A 214 3.55 14.34 -2.26
CA VAL A 214 3.58 13.54 -3.47
C VAL A 214 4.97 12.92 -3.64
N LEU A 215 5.01 11.61 -3.89
CA LEU A 215 6.21 10.93 -4.36
C LEU A 215 6.02 10.59 -5.85
N TYR A 216 6.89 11.11 -6.70
CA TYR A 216 6.93 10.80 -8.12
C TYR A 216 8.18 9.98 -8.43
N ILE A 217 8.01 8.75 -8.86
CA ILE A 217 9.09 7.84 -9.25
C ILE A 217 9.11 7.78 -10.77
N THR A 218 10.25 8.10 -11.38
CA THR A 218 10.47 7.98 -12.81
C THR A 218 11.53 6.95 -13.13
N MET A 219 11.29 6.15 -14.17
CA MET A 219 12.26 5.20 -14.74
C MET A 219 12.43 5.36 -16.25
N GLU A 220 11.70 6.32 -16.83
CA GLU A 220 11.77 6.64 -18.27
C GLU A 220 12.53 7.92 -18.52
N MET A 221 12.38 8.92 -17.65
CA MET A 221 12.97 10.24 -17.82
C MET A 221 13.78 10.64 -16.58
N ALA A 222 14.78 11.52 -16.80
CA ALA A 222 15.54 12.11 -15.70
C ALA A 222 14.65 12.92 -14.75
N GLU A 223 15.00 12.94 -13.45
CA GLU A 223 14.21 13.63 -12.42
C GLU A 223 14.10 15.12 -12.68
N GLU A 224 15.13 15.75 -13.28
CA GLU A 224 15.10 17.14 -13.66
C GLU A 224 14.10 17.41 -14.80
N LYS A 225 13.94 16.46 -15.73
CA LYS A 225 12.97 16.59 -16.83
C LYS A 225 11.52 16.43 -16.37
N ILE A 226 11.30 15.64 -15.35
CA ILE A 226 9.98 15.57 -14.68
C ILE A 226 9.73 16.85 -13.88
N ALA A 227 10.74 17.37 -13.16
CA ALA A 227 10.65 18.63 -12.44
C ALA A 227 10.34 19.81 -13.38
N GLU A 228 11.02 19.89 -14.54
CA GLU A 228 10.77 20.90 -15.59
C GLU A 228 9.30 20.89 -16.05
N ARG A 229 8.71 19.71 -16.26
CA ARG A 229 7.30 19.56 -16.64
C ARG A 229 6.33 20.01 -15.54
N ILE A 230 6.64 19.66 -14.29
CA ILE A 230 5.88 20.09 -13.12
C ILE A 230 5.97 21.61 -12.93
N ASP A 231 7.17 22.21 -13.11
CA ASP A 231 7.37 23.66 -13.03
C ASP A 231 6.58 24.39 -14.11
N ALA A 232 6.62 23.92 -15.36
CA ALA A 232 5.83 24.51 -16.46
C ALA A 232 4.33 24.54 -16.11
N ASN A 233 3.81 23.43 -15.57
CA ASN A 233 2.41 23.31 -15.11
C ASN A 233 2.10 24.30 -13.97
N LEU A 234 2.88 24.26 -12.90
CA LEU A 234 2.66 25.08 -11.69
C LEU A 234 2.82 26.58 -11.95
N MET A 235 3.74 26.95 -12.80
CA MET A 235 4.04 28.35 -13.14
C MET A 235 3.15 28.88 -14.26
N GLY A 236 2.40 28.00 -14.96
CA GLY A 236 1.50 28.36 -16.06
C GLY A 236 2.23 28.94 -17.27
N ILE A 237 3.44 28.45 -17.56
CA ILE A 237 4.29 28.86 -18.68
C ILE A 237 4.67 27.66 -19.53
N THR A 238 5.04 27.90 -20.77
CA THR A 238 5.48 26.82 -21.66
C THR A 238 6.89 26.32 -21.26
N MET A 239 7.22 25.10 -21.70
CA MET A 239 8.57 24.53 -21.53
C MET A 239 9.66 25.43 -22.17
N ASP A 240 9.34 26.02 -23.32
CA ASP A 240 10.25 26.94 -24.00
C ASP A 240 10.47 28.24 -23.21
N GLU A 241 9.39 28.82 -22.67
CA GLU A 241 9.46 30.00 -21.79
C GLU A 241 10.23 29.70 -20.50
N LEU A 242 10.05 28.50 -19.93
CA LEU A 242 10.78 28.11 -18.74
C LEU A 242 12.29 28.03 -18.97
N SER A 243 12.71 27.54 -20.14
CA SER A 243 14.13 27.37 -20.51
C SER A 243 14.90 28.71 -20.58
N VAL A 244 14.21 29.81 -20.85
CA VAL A 244 14.80 31.17 -20.97
C VAL A 244 14.39 32.08 -19.81
N LEU A 245 13.69 31.54 -18.79
CA LEU A 245 13.17 32.35 -17.69
C LEU A 245 14.32 32.91 -16.82
N PRO A 246 14.41 34.22 -16.58
CA PRO A 246 15.39 34.78 -15.66
C PRO A 246 15.21 34.27 -14.23
N LYS A 247 16.31 34.06 -13.50
CA LYS A 247 16.32 33.52 -12.14
C LYS A 247 15.39 34.29 -11.20
N GLU A 248 15.38 35.61 -11.26
CA GLU A 248 14.51 36.45 -10.43
C GLU A 248 13.01 36.18 -10.68
N ALA A 249 12.64 35.99 -11.95
CA ALA A 249 11.26 35.65 -12.32
C ALA A 249 10.88 34.25 -11.89
N PHE A 250 11.81 33.31 -12.01
CA PHE A 250 11.64 31.94 -11.49
C PHE A 250 11.39 31.95 -9.98
N ASP A 251 12.25 32.62 -9.20
CA ASP A 251 12.14 32.70 -7.74
C ASP A 251 10.84 33.36 -7.31
N LYS A 252 10.39 34.40 -8.00
CA LYS A 252 9.11 35.07 -7.74
C LYS A 252 7.91 34.12 -7.96
N LYS A 253 7.94 33.33 -9.05
CA LYS A 253 6.88 32.33 -9.32
C LYS A 253 6.93 31.21 -8.29
N LEU A 254 8.10 30.69 -7.95
CA LEU A 254 8.29 29.63 -6.94
C LEU A 254 7.79 30.08 -5.55
N ASN A 255 8.09 31.31 -5.13
CA ASN A 255 7.60 31.83 -3.86
C ASN A 255 6.07 31.92 -3.83
N ARG A 256 5.42 32.34 -4.92
CA ARG A 256 3.97 32.33 -5.04
C ARG A 256 3.36 30.92 -4.89
N ILE A 257 4.06 29.89 -5.38
CA ILE A 257 3.63 28.50 -5.21
C ILE A 257 3.78 28.10 -3.75
N LYS A 258 4.92 28.40 -3.12
CA LYS A 258 5.17 28.14 -1.70
C LYS A 258 4.14 28.79 -0.78
N ASP A 259 3.70 30.00 -1.11
CA ASP A 259 2.68 30.71 -0.31
C ASP A 259 1.28 30.09 -0.45
N LYS A 260 1.03 29.29 -1.48
CA LYS A 260 -0.28 28.67 -1.75
C LYS A 260 -0.48 27.30 -1.15
N THR A 261 0.61 26.59 -0.85
CA THR A 261 0.51 25.21 -0.41
C THR A 261 1.57 24.83 0.62
N THR A 262 1.22 23.91 1.51
CA THR A 262 2.13 23.21 2.40
C THR A 262 2.56 21.85 1.84
N GLY A 263 1.98 21.44 0.71
CA GLY A 263 2.28 20.19 0.03
C GLY A 263 3.69 20.19 -0.58
N GLN A 264 4.22 18.99 -0.78
CA GLN A 264 5.56 18.79 -1.32
C GLN A 264 5.54 17.74 -2.42
N ILE A 265 6.41 17.89 -3.43
CA ILE A 265 6.69 16.84 -4.42
C ILE A 265 8.14 16.42 -4.26
N ILE A 266 8.36 15.11 -4.17
CA ILE A 266 9.69 14.51 -4.28
C ILE A 266 9.70 13.71 -5.57
N VAL A 267 10.59 14.05 -6.49
CA VAL A 267 10.86 13.31 -7.71
C VAL A 267 12.09 12.44 -7.47
N LYS A 268 11.99 11.16 -7.80
CA LYS A 268 13.10 10.20 -7.69
C LYS A 268 13.26 9.40 -8.96
N GLU A 269 14.43 9.51 -9.56
CA GLU A 269 14.82 8.72 -10.72
C GLU A 269 15.40 7.36 -10.30
N TYR A 270 15.05 6.32 -11.05
CA TYR A 270 15.72 5.04 -11.05
C TYR A 270 16.04 4.61 -12.49
N PRO A 271 17.12 3.86 -12.72
CA PRO A 271 17.40 3.30 -14.04
C PRO A 271 16.25 2.41 -14.52
N THR A 272 15.98 2.45 -15.82
CA THR A 272 15.00 1.56 -16.47
C THR A 272 15.27 0.09 -16.11
N ALA A 273 14.23 -0.62 -15.69
CA ALA A 273 14.30 -1.99 -15.21
C ALA A 273 15.29 -2.23 -14.03
N GLY A 274 15.70 -1.16 -13.34
CA GLY A 274 16.62 -1.22 -12.20
C GLY A 274 15.94 -1.19 -10.84
N ALA A 275 14.64 -0.88 -10.77
CA ALA A 275 13.92 -0.74 -9.51
C ALA A 275 12.52 -1.39 -9.55
N GLY A 276 12.05 -1.83 -8.40
CA GLY A 276 10.73 -2.40 -8.19
C GLY A 276 10.23 -2.15 -6.76
N SER A 277 9.18 -2.83 -6.37
CA SER A 277 8.46 -2.62 -5.10
C SER A 277 9.38 -2.58 -3.87
N ASN A 278 10.43 -3.41 -3.79
CA ASN A 278 11.36 -3.42 -2.67
C ASN A 278 12.20 -2.13 -2.59
N HIS A 279 12.63 -1.58 -3.74
CA HIS A 279 13.36 -0.32 -3.79
C HIS A 279 12.45 0.85 -3.39
N PHE A 280 11.19 0.81 -3.82
CA PHE A 280 10.20 1.83 -3.48
C PHE A 280 9.86 1.81 -1.99
N ARG A 281 9.72 0.60 -1.38
CA ARG A 281 9.54 0.42 0.07
C ARG A 281 10.70 1.02 0.85
N HIS A 282 11.93 0.75 0.41
CA HIS A 282 13.12 1.32 1.03
C HIS A 282 13.11 2.85 0.97
N LEU A 283 12.81 3.43 -0.21
CA LEU A 283 12.70 4.87 -0.40
C LEU A 283 11.65 5.51 0.53
N LEU A 284 10.46 4.90 0.62
CA LEU A 284 9.38 5.38 1.50
C LEU A 284 9.81 5.41 2.98
N ASN A 285 10.50 4.37 3.44
CA ASN A 285 11.05 4.32 4.78
C ASN A 285 12.16 5.37 5.00
N GLU A 286 13.04 5.59 4.01
CA GLU A 286 14.06 6.64 4.08
C GLU A 286 13.45 8.05 4.13
N LEU A 287 12.41 8.33 3.34
CA LEU A 287 11.71 9.61 3.37
C LEU A 287 11.08 9.87 4.74
N LYS A 288 10.44 8.86 5.32
CA LYS A 288 9.88 8.94 6.67
C LYS A 288 10.98 9.20 7.73
N MET A 289 12.08 8.43 7.70
CA MET A 289 13.14 8.53 8.71
C MET A 289 14.01 9.79 8.57
N LYS A 290 14.42 10.13 7.33
CA LYS A 290 15.41 11.20 7.10
C LYS A 290 14.78 12.57 6.94
N ARG A 291 13.55 12.65 6.45
CA ARG A 291 12.87 13.92 6.13
C ARG A 291 11.54 14.12 6.86
N ASN A 292 11.10 13.11 7.62
CA ASN A 292 9.77 13.07 8.24
C ASN A 292 8.63 13.31 7.22
N ILE A 293 8.80 12.82 5.98
CA ILE A 293 7.83 12.94 4.90
C ILE A 293 7.17 11.59 4.70
N VAL A 294 5.85 11.58 4.82
CA VAL A 294 4.99 10.44 4.48
C VAL A 294 4.17 10.87 3.26
N PRO A 295 4.36 10.23 2.11
CA PRO A 295 3.56 10.55 0.92
C PRO A 295 2.08 10.21 1.11
N ASP A 296 1.20 11.08 0.60
CA ASP A 296 -0.24 10.85 0.50
C ASP A 296 -0.60 10.10 -0.79
N ILE A 297 0.26 10.18 -1.80
CA ILE A 297 0.09 9.55 -3.11
C ILE A 297 1.45 9.25 -3.75
N ILE A 298 1.51 8.16 -4.52
CA ILE A 298 2.71 7.74 -5.25
C ILE A 298 2.40 7.65 -6.74
N TYR A 299 3.18 8.36 -7.56
CA TYR A 299 3.18 8.24 -9.02
C TYR A 299 4.39 7.40 -9.45
N ILE A 300 4.19 6.45 -10.37
CA ILE A 300 5.24 5.57 -10.91
C ILE A 300 5.19 5.60 -12.44
N ASP A 301 6.18 6.21 -13.07
CA ASP A 301 6.27 6.40 -14.51
C ASP A 301 7.36 5.48 -15.09
N TYR A 302 7.00 4.29 -15.65
CA TYR A 302 5.70 3.63 -15.70
C TYR A 302 5.83 2.12 -15.39
N LEU A 303 4.73 1.44 -15.17
CA LEU A 303 4.66 0.08 -14.62
C LEU A 303 5.47 -0.96 -15.41
N ASN A 304 5.37 -0.98 -16.74
CA ASN A 304 5.98 -2.03 -17.55
C ASN A 304 7.52 -2.06 -17.52
N ILE A 305 8.17 -0.96 -17.10
CA ILE A 305 9.62 -0.87 -16.95
C ILE A 305 10.09 -1.03 -15.51
N CYS A 306 9.20 -1.38 -14.58
CA CYS A 306 9.57 -1.77 -13.24
C CYS A 306 10.16 -3.18 -13.23
N MET A 307 10.94 -3.46 -12.19
CA MET A 307 11.44 -4.80 -11.90
C MET A 307 10.51 -5.51 -10.92
N SER A 308 10.16 -6.77 -11.21
CA SER A 308 9.47 -7.62 -10.23
C SER A 308 10.46 -8.14 -9.19
N SER A 309 10.07 -8.12 -7.92
CA SER A 309 10.85 -8.73 -6.83
C SER A 309 10.66 -10.24 -6.75
N ARG A 310 9.56 -10.77 -7.30
CA ARG A 310 9.17 -12.20 -7.25
C ARG A 310 9.62 -12.99 -8.47
N ILE A 311 9.65 -12.37 -9.63
CA ILE A 311 9.90 -13.02 -10.91
C ILE A 311 11.13 -12.39 -11.58
N LYS A 312 12.13 -13.21 -11.87
CA LYS A 312 13.28 -12.75 -12.67
C LYS A 312 12.89 -12.74 -14.15
N TYR A 313 13.14 -11.62 -14.82
CA TYR A 313 12.95 -11.52 -16.26
C TYR A 313 13.90 -12.49 -16.97
N GLY A 314 13.39 -13.33 -17.87
CA GLY A 314 14.18 -14.30 -18.63
C GLY A 314 13.39 -14.89 -19.79
N ALA A 315 14.08 -15.60 -20.68
CA ALA A 315 13.51 -16.15 -21.93
C ALA A 315 12.32 -17.11 -21.75
N SER A 316 12.11 -17.65 -20.54
CA SER A 316 11.00 -18.56 -20.21
C SER A 316 9.81 -17.88 -19.57
N VAL A 317 9.89 -16.58 -19.26
CA VAL A 317 8.81 -15.85 -18.58
C VAL A 317 8.01 -15.07 -19.62
N ASN A 318 6.71 -15.35 -19.69
CA ASN A 318 5.79 -14.56 -20.51
C ASN A 318 5.66 -13.15 -19.94
N SER A 319 5.78 -12.13 -20.80
CA SER A 319 5.61 -10.71 -20.46
C SER A 319 4.30 -10.44 -19.68
N TYR A 320 3.21 -11.13 -20.05
CA TYR A 320 1.95 -11.12 -19.33
C TYR A 320 2.09 -11.42 -17.83
N THR A 321 2.73 -12.54 -17.48
CA THR A 321 2.93 -12.97 -16.10
C THR A 321 3.83 -11.99 -15.35
N TYR A 322 4.84 -11.45 -16.04
CA TYR A 322 5.77 -10.49 -15.46
C TYR A 322 5.09 -9.16 -15.11
N VAL A 323 4.34 -8.57 -16.03
CA VAL A 323 3.60 -7.31 -15.83
C VAL A 323 2.51 -7.47 -14.76
N LYS A 324 1.82 -8.62 -14.75
CA LYS A 324 0.87 -8.95 -13.68
C LYS A 324 1.53 -8.97 -12.30
N ALA A 325 2.69 -9.62 -12.18
CA ALA A 325 3.43 -9.69 -10.91
C ALA A 325 3.82 -8.28 -10.41
N ILE A 326 4.31 -7.41 -11.31
CA ILE A 326 4.61 -6.01 -10.97
C ILE A 326 3.36 -5.30 -10.48
N ALA A 327 2.22 -5.42 -11.17
CA ALA A 327 0.98 -4.79 -10.76
C ALA A 327 0.51 -5.26 -9.37
N GLU A 328 0.61 -6.56 -9.08
CA GLU A 328 0.29 -7.11 -7.76
C GLU A 328 1.22 -6.58 -6.67
N GLU A 329 2.51 -6.45 -6.97
CA GLU A 329 3.50 -5.90 -6.06
C GLU A 329 3.25 -4.41 -5.77
N LEU A 330 2.93 -3.60 -6.79
CA LEU A 330 2.58 -2.18 -6.62
C LEU A 330 1.27 -2.00 -5.86
N ARG A 331 0.28 -2.88 -6.11
CA ARG A 331 -0.96 -2.87 -5.32
C ARG A 331 -0.71 -3.27 -3.87
N GLY A 332 0.18 -4.24 -3.63
CA GLY A 332 0.65 -4.61 -2.29
C GLY A 332 1.29 -3.42 -1.57
N LEU A 333 2.16 -2.66 -2.27
CA LEU A 333 2.77 -1.43 -1.74
C LEU A 333 1.72 -0.38 -1.35
N ALA A 334 0.68 -0.19 -2.20
CA ALA A 334 -0.42 0.73 -1.91
C ALA A 334 -1.16 0.36 -0.61
N VAL A 335 -1.39 -0.93 -0.39
CA VAL A 335 -2.05 -1.45 0.83
C VAL A 335 -1.16 -1.27 2.06
N GLU A 336 0.12 -1.65 1.96
CA GLU A 336 1.10 -1.59 3.04
C GLU A 336 1.30 -0.16 3.57
N PHE A 337 1.43 0.82 2.67
CA PHE A 337 1.64 2.22 3.04
C PHE A 337 0.34 3.03 3.16
N ASN A 338 -0.82 2.40 2.94
CA ASN A 338 -2.14 3.04 3.03
C ASN A 338 -2.29 4.28 2.14
N VAL A 339 -1.78 4.22 0.90
CA VAL A 339 -1.79 5.30 -0.08
C VAL A 339 -2.31 4.83 -1.44
N PRO A 340 -2.90 5.69 -2.30
CA PRO A 340 -3.12 5.37 -3.70
C PRO A 340 -1.79 5.37 -4.45
N VAL A 341 -1.63 4.40 -5.34
CA VAL A 341 -0.57 4.35 -6.34
C VAL A 341 -1.17 4.62 -7.72
N VAL A 342 -0.59 5.54 -8.45
CA VAL A 342 -0.94 5.87 -9.84
C VAL A 342 0.22 5.49 -10.73
N SER A 343 -0.05 4.71 -11.77
CA SER A 343 0.94 4.36 -12.77
C SER A 343 0.35 4.38 -14.17
N ALA A 344 1.18 4.13 -15.15
CA ALA A 344 0.76 4.06 -16.54
C ALA A 344 1.16 2.75 -17.19
N THR A 345 0.49 2.42 -18.29
CA THR A 345 0.86 1.34 -19.20
C THR A 345 0.66 1.78 -20.64
N GLN A 346 1.29 1.07 -21.57
CA GLN A 346 1.18 1.37 -22.99
C GLN A 346 0.10 0.50 -23.67
N THR A 347 -0.50 1.02 -24.74
CA THR A 347 -1.36 0.24 -25.63
C THR A 347 -0.55 -0.71 -26.50
N THR A 348 -1.18 -1.78 -26.99
CA THR A 348 -0.66 -2.61 -28.09
C THR A 348 -0.49 -1.78 -29.36
N ARG A 349 0.23 -2.31 -30.36
CA ARG A 349 0.37 -1.65 -31.67
C ARG A 349 -0.97 -1.47 -32.38
N SER A 350 -1.89 -2.42 -32.22
CA SER A 350 -3.27 -2.33 -32.76
C SER A 350 -4.08 -1.25 -32.06
N GLY A 351 -3.97 -1.11 -30.74
CA GLY A 351 -4.66 -0.07 -29.98
C GLY A 351 -4.13 1.33 -30.22
N PHE A 352 -2.89 1.48 -30.72
CA PHE A 352 -2.30 2.80 -31.01
C PHE A 352 -3.04 3.55 -32.15
N SER A 353 -3.54 2.83 -33.15
CA SER A 353 -4.29 3.41 -34.29
C SER A 353 -5.81 3.34 -34.11
N SER A 354 -6.30 2.79 -33.00
CA SER A 354 -7.72 2.65 -32.72
C SER A 354 -8.30 3.89 -32.05
N SER A 355 -9.41 4.38 -32.56
CA SER A 355 -10.23 5.41 -31.90
C SER A 355 -11.05 4.83 -30.73
N ASP A 356 -11.12 3.49 -30.61
CA ASP A 356 -11.82 2.78 -29.56
C ASP A 356 -10.90 1.77 -28.87
N ILE A 357 -10.25 2.21 -27.79
CA ILE A 357 -9.33 1.40 -26.98
C ILE A 357 -10.15 0.59 -25.98
N GLY A 358 -9.91 -0.75 -25.92
CA GLY A 358 -10.47 -1.67 -24.96
C GLY A 358 -9.46 -2.22 -23.95
N LEU A 359 -9.90 -3.10 -23.06
CA LEU A 359 -9.00 -3.82 -22.13
C LEU A 359 -8.05 -4.77 -22.86
N GLU A 360 -8.46 -5.27 -24.01
CA GLU A 360 -7.70 -6.11 -24.93
C GLU A 360 -6.50 -5.39 -25.56
N ASP A 361 -6.57 -4.06 -25.64
CA ASP A 361 -5.50 -3.23 -26.18
C ASP A 361 -4.39 -2.91 -25.16
N THR A 362 -4.50 -3.45 -23.94
CA THR A 362 -3.42 -3.33 -22.96
C THR A 362 -2.22 -4.13 -23.44
N SER A 363 -1.07 -3.45 -23.69
CA SER A 363 0.13 -4.16 -24.10
C SER A 363 0.52 -5.17 -23.03
N GLU A 364 0.68 -6.41 -23.47
CA GLU A 364 1.27 -7.51 -22.72
C GLU A 364 0.43 -8.11 -21.57
N SER A 365 -0.80 -7.64 -21.20
CA SER A 365 -1.43 -8.24 -20.03
C SER A 365 -2.94 -8.02 -19.82
N PHE A 366 -3.76 -9.09 -19.95
CA PHE A 366 -5.08 -9.18 -19.32
C PHE A 366 -5.01 -9.22 -17.77
N GLY A 367 -3.85 -9.53 -17.17
CA GLY A 367 -3.66 -9.57 -15.73
C GLY A 367 -3.64 -8.19 -15.08
N LEU A 368 -3.21 -7.17 -15.81
CA LEU A 368 -3.18 -5.80 -15.31
C LEU A 368 -4.59 -5.26 -15.02
N PRO A 369 -5.58 -5.36 -15.93
CA PRO A 369 -6.96 -5.00 -15.65
C PRO A 369 -7.56 -5.78 -14.46
N ALA A 370 -7.19 -7.04 -14.27
CA ALA A 370 -7.67 -7.83 -13.13
C ALA A 370 -7.19 -7.26 -11.79
N THR A 371 -5.97 -6.76 -11.73
CA THR A 371 -5.31 -6.27 -10.51
C THR A 371 -5.65 -4.81 -10.18
N ALA A 372 -5.72 -3.93 -11.18
CA ALA A 372 -6.01 -2.51 -10.98
C ALA A 372 -7.40 -2.27 -10.36
N ASP A 373 -7.52 -1.24 -9.52
CA ASP A 373 -8.79 -0.81 -8.93
C ASP A 373 -9.52 0.19 -9.85
N PHE A 374 -8.78 1.04 -10.53
CA PHE A 374 -9.27 1.95 -11.53
C PHE A 374 -8.36 1.93 -12.77
N MET A 375 -8.94 1.87 -13.95
CA MET A 375 -8.21 1.89 -15.20
C MET A 375 -8.98 2.67 -16.26
N PHE A 376 -8.29 3.56 -16.93
CA PHE A 376 -8.83 4.40 -18.01
C PHE A 376 -7.81 4.56 -19.12
N ALA A 377 -8.31 4.84 -20.32
CA ALA A 377 -7.48 5.15 -21.48
C ALA A 377 -7.53 6.64 -21.80
N ILE A 378 -6.40 7.21 -22.20
CA ILE A 378 -6.30 8.51 -22.86
C ILE A 378 -6.11 8.27 -24.35
N ILE A 379 -7.02 8.83 -25.14
CA ILE A 379 -7.07 8.69 -26.59
C ILE A 379 -6.86 10.07 -27.21
N ALA A 380 -5.93 10.15 -28.16
CA ALA A 380 -5.67 11.33 -28.97
C ALA A 380 -5.81 10.93 -30.45
N THR A 381 -6.73 11.55 -31.15
CA THR A 381 -6.83 11.50 -32.61
C THR A 381 -6.29 12.81 -33.20
N GLU A 382 -6.00 12.87 -34.49
CA GLU A 382 -5.56 14.10 -35.15
C GLU A 382 -6.56 15.24 -34.97
N GLU A 383 -7.87 14.93 -34.98
CA GLU A 383 -8.93 15.91 -34.78
C GLU A 383 -8.94 16.44 -33.34
N LEU A 384 -8.80 15.55 -32.34
CA LEU A 384 -8.72 15.94 -30.95
C LEU A 384 -7.45 16.76 -30.64
N ASP A 385 -6.33 16.40 -31.23
CA ASP A 385 -5.08 17.13 -31.10
C ASP A 385 -5.18 18.56 -31.65
N GLN A 386 -5.84 18.76 -32.80
CA GLN A 386 -6.10 20.07 -33.36
C GLN A 386 -6.98 20.95 -32.47
N LEU A 387 -7.89 20.33 -31.72
CA LEU A 387 -8.76 20.99 -30.75
C LEU A 387 -8.09 21.20 -29.37
N GLY A 388 -6.87 20.70 -29.16
CA GLY A 388 -6.24 20.70 -27.85
C GLY A 388 -7.02 19.87 -26.83
N GLN A 389 -7.47 18.68 -27.21
CA GLN A 389 -8.33 17.83 -26.39
C GLN A 389 -7.83 16.38 -26.35
N PHE A 390 -8.15 15.68 -25.26
CA PHE A 390 -8.06 14.24 -25.15
C PHE A 390 -9.43 13.64 -24.84
N GLN A 391 -9.71 12.48 -25.43
CA GLN A 391 -10.83 11.65 -24.98
C GLN A 391 -10.35 10.70 -23.89
N VAL A 392 -11.08 10.64 -22.80
CA VAL A 392 -10.86 9.66 -21.73
C VAL A 392 -11.95 8.60 -21.83
N LYS A 393 -11.56 7.33 -21.75
CA LYS A 393 -12.48 6.19 -21.71
C LYS A 393 -12.24 5.37 -20.45
N GLN A 394 -13.28 5.17 -19.64
CA GLN A 394 -13.21 4.23 -18.51
C GLN A 394 -13.11 2.80 -19.01
N LEU A 395 -12.15 2.05 -18.50
CA LEU A 395 -11.94 0.63 -18.81
C LEU A 395 -12.34 -0.26 -17.64
N LYS A 396 -12.02 0.17 -16.42
CA LYS A 396 -12.38 -0.51 -15.16
C LYS A 396 -12.54 0.52 -14.06
N ASN A 397 -13.57 0.36 -13.24
CA ASN A 397 -13.81 1.25 -12.12
C ASN A 397 -14.44 0.48 -10.95
N ARG A 398 -13.73 0.42 -9.81
CA ARG A 398 -14.25 -0.14 -8.55
C ARG A 398 -14.92 0.90 -7.65
N TYR A 399 -14.81 2.19 -7.99
CA TYR A 399 -15.42 3.29 -7.24
C TYR A 399 -16.88 3.50 -7.61
N SER A 400 -17.23 3.24 -8.88
CA SER A 400 -18.56 3.44 -9.43
C SER A 400 -18.81 2.50 -10.63
N ASP A 401 -20.03 2.55 -11.18
CA ASP A 401 -20.36 1.84 -12.42
C ASP A 401 -19.54 2.41 -13.60
N PRO A 402 -18.68 1.62 -14.26
CA PRO A 402 -17.91 2.07 -15.41
C PRO A 402 -18.75 2.38 -16.65
N GLY A 403 -20.04 2.00 -16.68
CA GLY A 403 -21.00 2.38 -17.71
C GLY A 403 -21.41 3.86 -17.62
N LEU A 404 -21.44 4.42 -16.40
CA LEU A 404 -21.75 5.83 -16.20
C LEU A 404 -20.60 6.72 -16.64
N TYR A 405 -20.87 7.64 -17.58
CA TYR A 405 -19.85 8.54 -18.14
C TYR A 405 -18.64 7.77 -18.70
N ARG A 406 -18.93 6.71 -19.45
CA ARG A 406 -17.89 5.80 -19.98
C ARG A 406 -16.81 6.53 -20.77
N ARG A 407 -17.18 7.61 -21.47
CA ARG A 407 -16.28 8.48 -22.23
C ARG A 407 -16.57 9.94 -21.93
N PHE A 408 -15.52 10.75 -21.89
CA PHE A 408 -15.60 12.19 -21.75
C PHE A 408 -14.36 12.86 -22.34
N ILE A 409 -14.44 14.16 -22.57
CA ILE A 409 -13.35 14.99 -23.12
C ILE A 409 -12.73 15.83 -22.01
N ILE A 410 -11.41 15.95 -22.05
CA ILE A 410 -10.63 16.91 -21.28
C ILE A 410 -9.78 17.75 -22.21
N GLY A 411 -9.54 19.00 -21.84
CA GLY A 411 -8.65 19.90 -22.55
C GLY A 411 -7.19 19.63 -22.19
N VAL A 412 -6.28 19.88 -23.12
CA VAL A 412 -4.85 19.75 -22.95
C VAL A 412 -4.09 20.91 -23.56
N ASP A 413 -3.20 21.52 -22.75
CA ASP A 413 -2.14 22.41 -23.20
C ASP A 413 -0.80 21.67 -23.02
N LYS A 414 -0.36 21.02 -24.09
CA LYS A 414 0.88 20.22 -24.10
C LYS A 414 2.11 21.05 -23.79
N ALA A 415 2.13 22.33 -24.24
CA ALA A 415 3.27 23.22 -24.03
C ALA A 415 3.45 23.59 -22.55
N LYS A 416 2.36 23.66 -21.79
CA LYS A 416 2.35 23.95 -20.35
C LYS A 416 2.17 22.72 -19.48
N MET A 417 2.14 21.52 -20.05
CA MET A 417 1.89 20.28 -19.32
C MET A 417 0.59 20.32 -18.50
N LEU A 418 -0.45 20.99 -19.00
CA LEU A 418 -1.68 21.30 -18.28
C LEU A 418 -2.87 20.54 -18.87
N LEU A 419 -3.69 19.97 -17.99
CA LEU A 419 -5.02 19.45 -18.31
C LEU A 419 -6.09 20.34 -17.66
N TYR A 420 -7.26 20.44 -18.28
CA TYR A 420 -8.36 21.23 -17.77
C TYR A 420 -9.72 20.67 -18.23
N ASP A 421 -10.76 21.01 -17.50
CA ASP A 421 -12.12 20.64 -17.87
C ASP A 421 -12.58 21.51 -19.05
N VAL A 422 -13.23 20.88 -20.03
CA VAL A 422 -13.83 21.58 -21.18
C VAL A 422 -15.32 21.81 -20.95
N GLU A 423 -15.88 22.76 -21.69
CA GLU A 423 -17.29 23.07 -21.60
C GLU A 423 -18.20 21.87 -21.89
N GLN A 424 -19.39 21.88 -21.33
CA GLN A 424 -20.35 20.78 -21.44
C GLN A 424 -20.77 20.52 -22.89
N SER A 425 -20.70 21.54 -23.77
CA SER A 425 -20.92 21.44 -25.21
C SER A 425 -19.96 20.47 -25.91
N ALA A 426 -18.71 20.38 -25.46
CA ALA A 426 -17.71 19.44 -25.99
C ALA A 426 -18.01 17.97 -25.60
N GLN A 427 -18.90 17.73 -24.65
CA GLN A 427 -19.32 16.40 -24.19
C GLN A 427 -20.54 15.87 -24.96
N VAL A 428 -21.18 16.70 -25.80
CA VAL A 428 -22.39 16.34 -26.56
C VAL A 428 -22.04 15.27 -27.58
N GLY A 429 -22.78 14.17 -27.57
CA GLY A 429 -22.59 13.00 -28.48
C GLY A 429 -21.65 11.92 -27.93
N LEU A 430 -20.95 12.17 -26.80
CA LEU A 430 -20.13 11.17 -26.12
C LEU A 430 -20.84 10.57 -24.89
N MET A 431 -21.79 11.29 -24.33
CA MET A 431 -22.73 10.77 -23.35
C MET A 431 -23.78 9.98 -24.11
N ASN A 432 -23.50 8.71 -24.33
CA ASN A 432 -24.46 7.82 -24.93
C ASN A 432 -25.67 7.59 -24.03
N ASP A 433 -26.78 7.30 -24.66
CA ASP A 433 -28.16 7.00 -24.31
C ASP A 433 -28.41 6.08 -23.09
N ASP A 434 -27.38 5.70 -22.35
CA ASP A 434 -27.44 4.90 -21.12
C ASP A 434 -27.34 5.75 -19.83
N THR A 435 -27.70 7.03 -19.87
CA THR A 435 -28.03 7.71 -18.61
C THR A 435 -29.30 7.07 -18.04
N PRO A 436 -29.22 6.32 -16.91
CA PRO A 436 -30.44 5.94 -16.22
C PRO A 436 -31.13 7.26 -15.90
N SER A 437 -32.34 7.41 -16.39
CA SER A 437 -33.21 8.50 -15.98
C SER A 437 -33.13 8.57 -14.45
N ASN A 438 -32.81 9.73 -13.92
CA ASN A 438 -32.72 9.99 -12.49
C ASN A 438 -34.13 9.92 -11.89
N ASN A 439 -34.75 8.76 -11.94
CA ASN A 439 -35.97 8.42 -11.25
C ASN A 439 -35.61 8.08 -9.81
N ASN A 440 -35.24 9.11 -9.04
CA ASN A 440 -35.23 9.03 -7.57
C ASN A 440 -36.64 8.81 -6.98
N ASP A 441 -37.66 8.65 -7.82
CA ASP A 441 -39.04 8.34 -7.48
C ASP A 441 -39.47 6.96 -8.00
N ASP A 442 -38.63 5.93 -7.85
CA ASP A 442 -39.09 4.56 -8.06
C ASP A 442 -39.83 4.09 -6.79
N PRO A 443 -41.20 3.99 -6.85
CA PRO A 443 -42.00 3.55 -5.71
C PRO A 443 -41.69 2.12 -5.26
N ASP A 444 -41.08 1.30 -6.12
CA ASP A 444 -40.73 -0.09 -5.78
C ASP A 444 -39.45 -0.20 -4.92
N ARG A 445 -38.54 0.79 -4.97
CA ARG A 445 -37.41 0.86 -4.03
C ARG A 445 -37.84 1.16 -2.60
N ARG A 446 -38.92 1.90 -2.37
CA ARG A 446 -39.46 2.16 -1.04
C ARG A 446 -40.06 0.91 -0.42
N LYS A 447 -40.68 0.02 -1.22
CA LYS A 447 -41.26 -1.24 -0.75
C LYS A 447 -40.22 -2.25 -0.28
N LEU A 448 -39.03 -2.27 -0.86
CA LEU A 448 -37.94 -3.16 -0.47
C LEU A 448 -37.43 -2.94 0.97
N PHE A 449 -37.73 -1.78 1.57
CA PHE A 449 -37.35 -1.45 2.94
C PHE A 449 -38.55 -1.47 3.94
N GLU A 450 -39.78 -1.67 3.46
CA GLU A 450 -40.97 -1.79 4.33
C GLU A 450 -41.10 -3.19 4.96
N ASP A 451 -40.53 -4.21 4.34
CA ASP A 451 -40.54 -5.62 4.83
C ASP A 451 -39.50 -5.89 5.95
N PHE A 452 -38.71 -4.91 6.36
CA PHE A 452 -37.74 -4.97 7.46
C PHE A 452 -38.17 -4.22 8.72
N LYS A 453 -39.46 -3.97 8.89
CA LYS A 453 -40.00 -3.45 10.16
C LYS A 453 -40.57 -4.53 11.03
#